data_021aa9e073229dd186e189d2126f673a
#
_entry.id   021aa9e073229dd186e189d2126f673a
#
_cell.length_a   1.000
_cell.length_b   1.000
_cell.length_c   1.000
_cell.angle_alpha   90.00
_cell.angle_beta   90.00
_cell.angle_gamma   90.00
#
_symmetry.space_group_name_H-M   'P 1'
#
loop_
_entity.id
_entity.type
_entity.pdbx_description
1 polymer ?
#
loop_
_entity_poly.entity_id
_entity_poly.type
_entity_poly.pdbx_seq_one_letter_code
_entity_poly.pdbx_strand_id
1 'polypeptide(L)'
;MSSRPELLFPLFADLSTLTGVGSKTAKSFSGLQVFRPRDLIFTLPQSLIDRSLVATVYGQPTGKIVTVSALVLAHRPGARKSAPYRVDMEDSRGVFQLIFFHARADYLAKVLPVGSTRLISGKVESFDQLIQIAHPDYILDVEDSASIPAIEPVYPLTAGITQKTVAKALGSALAKLPELEEWIDPAQKARSGWPSWRHAVQMAHQPRTMADLMAAAPARQRLAYDEFMAHQLTLGLARARLKKAAGRPSMGTGLLRRAVLASLPYQATVAQLRSIDEIAADMGAASRMNRLLQGDVGSGKTLVAFLALLIAVESKGQGVLMAPTEILARQHLEGLQPLAEAAGVSLTLLTGRDKGKDRLAKLQALQTGQTDILIGTHAVFQTDVAF
;
A
#
# COMPACT_ATOMS: atom_id res chain seq x y z
N MET A 1 22.88 16.07 -3.19
CA MET A 1 22.32 15.72 -4.51
C MET A 1 21.91 14.27 -4.51
N SER A 2 20.70 13.93 -4.98
CA SER A 2 20.27 12.53 -5.06
C SER A 2 21.13 11.80 -6.09
N SER A 3 21.87 10.79 -5.66
CA SER A 3 22.69 9.93 -6.54
C SER A 3 21.85 8.91 -7.32
N ARG A 4 20.73 9.38 -7.91
CA ARG A 4 19.88 8.50 -8.72
C ARG A 4 20.59 8.19 -10.04
N PRO A 5 20.68 6.91 -10.44
CA PRO A 5 21.21 6.54 -11.74
C PRO A 5 20.46 7.21 -12.90
N GLU A 6 21.16 7.70 -13.90
CA GLU A 6 20.57 8.43 -15.05
C GLU A 6 19.56 7.58 -15.82
N LEU A 7 19.78 6.28 -15.91
CA LEU A 7 18.87 5.34 -16.57
C LEU A 7 17.44 5.37 -15.97
N LEU A 8 17.28 5.83 -14.72
CA LEU A 8 15.99 5.96 -14.07
C LEU A 8 15.31 7.33 -14.29
N PHE A 9 16.01 8.32 -14.82
CA PHE A 9 15.48 9.67 -14.99
C PHE A 9 14.14 9.72 -15.75
N PRO A 10 13.92 8.94 -16.83
CA PRO A 10 12.64 8.93 -17.54
C PRO A 10 11.45 8.54 -16.66
N LEU A 11 11.64 7.69 -15.67
CA LEU A 11 10.60 7.25 -14.74
C LEU A 11 10.28 8.29 -13.66
N PHE A 12 11.16 9.26 -13.46
CA PHE A 12 11.02 10.33 -12.47
C PHE A 12 10.77 11.70 -13.10
N ALA A 13 10.62 11.76 -14.43
CA ALA A 13 10.25 12.97 -15.15
C ALA A 13 8.82 13.42 -14.81
N ASP A 14 8.43 14.58 -15.33
CA ASP A 14 7.04 15.03 -15.24
C ASP A 14 6.12 14.15 -16.09
N LEU A 15 4.86 13.96 -15.64
CA LEU A 15 3.87 13.15 -16.36
C LEU A 15 3.57 13.70 -17.77
N SER A 16 3.70 15.01 -17.98
CA SER A 16 3.49 15.62 -19.29
C SER A 16 4.48 15.15 -20.37
N THR A 17 5.56 14.46 -19.97
CA THR A 17 6.49 13.80 -20.89
C THR A 17 5.94 12.53 -21.52
N LEU A 18 4.79 12.06 -21.04
CA LEU A 18 4.10 10.89 -21.57
C LEU A 18 3.15 11.27 -22.70
N THR A 19 3.08 10.42 -23.71
CA THR A 19 2.20 10.63 -24.85
C THR A 19 0.73 10.70 -24.42
N GLY A 20 0.04 11.75 -24.80
CA GLY A 20 -1.38 11.97 -24.46
C GLY A 20 -1.64 12.56 -23.09
N VAL A 21 -0.59 12.97 -22.37
CA VAL A 21 -0.71 13.63 -21.06
C VAL A 21 -0.32 15.10 -21.19
N GLY A 22 -1.31 15.98 -21.25
CA GLY A 22 -1.10 17.42 -21.11
C GLY A 22 -1.22 17.85 -19.64
N SER A 23 -1.00 19.14 -19.37
CA SER A 23 -1.02 19.70 -18.01
C SER A 23 -2.34 19.44 -17.26
N LYS A 24 -3.48 19.54 -17.95
CA LYS A 24 -4.81 19.24 -17.36
C LYS A 24 -4.95 17.78 -17.01
N THR A 25 -4.52 16.87 -17.89
CA THR A 25 -4.57 15.42 -17.66
C THR A 25 -3.62 15.01 -16.54
N ALA A 26 -2.40 15.56 -16.49
CA ALA A 26 -1.44 15.34 -15.41
C ALA A 26 -2.03 15.72 -14.04
N LYS A 27 -2.74 16.87 -13.98
CA LYS A 27 -3.45 17.27 -12.74
C LYS A 27 -4.55 16.27 -12.36
N SER A 28 -5.27 15.71 -13.32
CA SER A 28 -6.30 14.69 -13.02
C SER A 28 -5.70 13.40 -12.50
N PHE A 29 -4.50 12.98 -12.95
CA PHE A 29 -3.79 11.81 -12.43
C PHE A 29 -3.44 11.91 -10.94
N SER A 30 -3.32 13.12 -10.38
CA SER A 30 -3.09 13.29 -8.93
C SER A 30 -4.20 12.71 -8.06
N GLY A 31 -5.44 12.64 -8.57
CA GLY A 31 -6.55 11.95 -7.90
C GLY A 31 -6.35 10.44 -7.71
N LEU A 32 -5.44 9.84 -8.49
CA LEU A 32 -4.99 8.45 -8.35
C LEU A 32 -3.64 8.33 -7.61
N GLN A 33 -3.14 9.40 -7.01
CA GLN A 33 -1.79 9.47 -6.41
C GLN A 33 -0.66 9.20 -7.41
N VAL A 34 -0.91 9.47 -8.70
CA VAL A 34 0.05 9.31 -9.79
C VAL A 34 0.62 10.67 -10.14
N PHE A 35 1.88 10.90 -9.82
CA PHE A 35 2.59 12.16 -10.02
C PHE A 35 3.74 12.04 -11.02
N ARG A 36 4.23 10.83 -11.28
CA ARG A 36 5.37 10.55 -12.15
C ARG A 36 5.14 9.28 -12.96
N PRO A 37 5.85 9.07 -14.07
CA PRO A 37 5.77 7.84 -14.85
C PRO A 37 5.94 6.57 -14.02
N ARG A 38 6.84 6.58 -13.02
CA ARG A 38 7.02 5.44 -12.10
C ARG A 38 5.74 5.07 -11.34
N ASP A 39 4.96 6.06 -10.92
CA ASP A 39 3.75 5.80 -10.14
C ASP A 39 2.71 5.13 -11.04
N LEU A 40 2.68 5.52 -12.33
CA LEU A 40 1.79 4.92 -13.31
C LEU A 40 2.14 3.46 -13.63
N ILE A 41 3.43 3.11 -13.75
CA ILE A 41 3.83 1.71 -14.01
C ILE A 41 3.61 0.78 -12.82
N PHE A 42 3.38 1.31 -11.63
CA PHE A 42 2.97 0.54 -10.45
C PHE A 42 1.47 0.62 -10.16
N THR A 43 0.71 1.38 -10.97
CA THR A 43 -0.76 1.36 -10.94
C THR A 43 -1.24 0.18 -11.77
N LEU A 44 -1.27 -1.00 -11.18
CA LEU A 44 -1.59 -2.26 -11.85
C LEU A 44 -3.08 -2.37 -12.17
N PRO A 45 -3.46 -3.11 -13.24
CA PRO A 45 -4.86 -3.35 -13.57
C PRO A 45 -5.57 -4.15 -12.48
N GLN A 46 -6.84 -3.82 -12.24
CA GLN A 46 -7.69 -4.44 -11.21
C GLN A 46 -8.60 -5.54 -11.78
N SER A 47 -8.95 -5.42 -13.06
CA SER A 47 -9.75 -6.41 -13.77
C SER A 47 -9.37 -6.43 -15.25
N LEU A 48 -10.03 -7.27 -16.01
CA LEU A 48 -9.90 -7.30 -17.48
C LEU A 48 -11.27 -7.41 -18.13
N ILE A 49 -11.36 -6.91 -19.34
CA ILE A 49 -12.49 -7.06 -20.22
C ILE A 49 -12.07 -8.01 -21.33
N ASP A 50 -12.80 -9.13 -21.47
CA ASP A 50 -12.69 -10.03 -22.61
C ASP A 50 -13.54 -9.45 -23.75
N ARG A 51 -12.87 -9.04 -24.84
CA ARG A 51 -13.47 -8.52 -26.07
C ARG A 51 -13.33 -9.50 -27.22
N SER A 52 -13.12 -10.77 -26.92
CA SER A 52 -13.08 -11.81 -27.97
C SER A 52 -14.35 -11.76 -28.83
N LEU A 53 -14.15 -11.95 -30.12
CA LEU A 53 -15.25 -11.95 -31.12
C LEU A 53 -16.21 -13.09 -30.81
N VAL A 54 -17.50 -12.78 -30.71
CA VAL A 54 -18.58 -13.75 -30.60
C VAL A 54 -19.43 -13.77 -31.88
N ALA A 55 -20.04 -14.89 -32.16
CA ALA A 55 -20.87 -15.04 -33.36
C ALA A 55 -22.19 -14.24 -33.26
N THR A 56 -22.70 -14.03 -32.05
CA THR A 56 -23.98 -13.35 -31.81
C THR A 56 -24.06 -12.75 -30.40
N VAL A 57 -24.88 -11.71 -30.27
CA VAL A 57 -25.27 -11.14 -28.99
C VAL A 57 -26.31 -11.97 -28.24
N TYR A 58 -27.02 -12.84 -28.95
CA TYR A 58 -28.06 -13.68 -28.38
C TYR A 58 -27.50 -14.79 -27.50
N GLY A 59 -28.08 -14.95 -26.33
CA GLY A 59 -27.61 -15.91 -25.32
C GLY A 59 -26.42 -15.43 -24.48
N GLN A 60 -25.91 -14.24 -24.73
CA GLN A 60 -24.89 -13.65 -23.86
C GLN A 60 -25.52 -13.11 -22.58
N PRO A 61 -24.84 -13.25 -21.42
CA PRO A 61 -25.35 -12.70 -20.16
C PRO A 61 -25.51 -11.19 -20.23
N THR A 62 -26.61 -10.66 -19.67
CA THR A 62 -26.79 -9.22 -19.48
C THR A 62 -25.66 -8.64 -18.63
N GLY A 63 -25.09 -7.53 -19.06
CA GLY A 63 -23.96 -6.90 -18.41
C GLY A 63 -22.60 -7.35 -18.93
N LYS A 64 -22.52 -8.42 -19.71
CA LYS A 64 -21.27 -8.86 -20.35
C LYS A 64 -20.90 -7.92 -21.50
N ILE A 65 -19.63 -7.60 -21.63
CA ILE A 65 -19.09 -6.91 -22.80
C ILE A 65 -18.79 -7.98 -23.86
N VAL A 66 -19.22 -7.72 -25.08
CA VAL A 66 -19.00 -8.61 -26.23
C VAL A 66 -18.49 -7.81 -27.41
N THR A 67 -17.82 -8.48 -28.33
CA THR A 67 -17.51 -7.95 -29.65
C THR A 67 -18.22 -8.83 -30.70
N VAL A 68 -19.00 -8.21 -31.58
CA VAL A 68 -19.78 -8.90 -32.59
C VAL A 68 -19.65 -8.20 -33.94
N SER A 69 -19.63 -8.96 -35.02
CA SER A 69 -19.77 -8.44 -36.39
C SER A 69 -21.24 -8.39 -36.76
N ALA A 70 -21.76 -7.23 -37.17
CA ALA A 70 -23.18 -7.08 -37.47
C ALA A 70 -23.41 -6.13 -38.64
N LEU A 71 -24.44 -6.41 -39.42
CA LEU A 71 -24.92 -5.60 -40.53
C LEU A 71 -25.77 -4.44 -40.00
N VAL A 72 -25.54 -3.24 -40.50
CA VAL A 72 -26.38 -2.04 -40.18
C VAL A 72 -27.63 -2.10 -41.05
N LEU A 73 -28.79 -2.30 -40.43
CA LEU A 73 -30.07 -2.41 -41.15
C LEU A 73 -30.75 -1.03 -41.32
N ALA A 74 -30.93 -0.29 -40.25
CA ALA A 74 -31.68 0.95 -40.31
C ALA A 74 -31.32 1.90 -39.15
N HIS A 75 -31.44 3.20 -39.40
CA HIS A 75 -31.40 4.23 -38.41
C HIS A 75 -32.79 4.63 -37.97
N ARG A 76 -33.00 4.75 -36.65
CA ARG A 76 -34.26 5.19 -36.05
C ARG A 76 -33.99 6.43 -35.14
N PRO A 77 -34.06 7.63 -35.71
CA PRO A 77 -33.96 8.84 -34.92
C PRO A 77 -35.05 8.91 -33.85
N GLY A 78 -34.71 9.41 -32.66
CA GLY A 78 -35.70 9.59 -31.59
C GLY A 78 -36.78 10.61 -32.00
N ALA A 79 -38.05 10.28 -31.68
CA ALA A 79 -39.20 11.17 -31.99
C ALA A 79 -39.16 12.51 -31.26
N ARG A 80 -38.36 12.63 -30.19
CA ARG A 80 -38.17 13.87 -29.40
C ARG A 80 -36.67 14.02 -29.09
N LYS A 81 -36.24 15.23 -28.82
CA LYS A 81 -34.83 15.57 -28.53
C LYS A 81 -34.25 14.80 -27.32
N SER A 82 -35.13 14.36 -26.40
CA SER A 82 -34.76 13.54 -25.24
C SER A 82 -34.83 12.03 -25.50
N ALA A 83 -35.41 11.60 -26.62
CA ALA A 83 -35.51 10.19 -26.95
C ALA A 83 -34.15 9.68 -27.53
N PRO A 84 -33.73 8.47 -27.18
CA PRO A 84 -32.49 7.94 -27.70
C PRO A 84 -32.55 7.68 -29.20
N TYR A 85 -31.44 7.87 -29.88
CA TYR A 85 -31.23 7.45 -31.26
C TYR A 85 -30.93 5.95 -31.26
N ARG A 86 -31.62 5.18 -32.10
CA ARG A 86 -31.46 3.74 -32.24
C ARG A 86 -30.93 3.40 -33.63
N VAL A 87 -30.11 2.36 -33.69
CA VAL A 87 -29.65 1.75 -34.95
C VAL A 87 -29.93 0.26 -34.87
N ASP A 88 -30.73 -0.25 -35.79
CA ASP A 88 -31.03 -1.67 -35.89
C ASP A 88 -29.83 -2.35 -36.56
N MET A 89 -29.33 -3.40 -35.93
CA MET A 89 -28.21 -4.22 -36.35
C MET A 89 -28.64 -5.66 -36.49
N GLU A 90 -28.05 -6.40 -37.42
CA GLU A 90 -28.30 -7.83 -37.59
C GLU A 90 -26.99 -8.60 -37.45
N ASP A 91 -26.98 -9.59 -36.57
CA ASP A 91 -25.93 -10.59 -36.47
C ASP A 91 -26.38 -11.97 -37.00
N SER A 92 -25.61 -13.02 -36.75
CA SER A 92 -25.89 -14.38 -37.26
C SER A 92 -27.19 -15.01 -36.74
N ARG A 93 -27.84 -14.47 -35.70
CA ARG A 93 -29.05 -15.02 -35.08
C ARG A 93 -30.25 -14.09 -35.08
N GLY A 94 -30.07 -12.82 -35.33
CA GLY A 94 -31.20 -11.91 -35.36
C GLY A 94 -30.84 -10.46 -35.20
N VAL A 95 -31.89 -9.65 -34.97
CA VAL A 95 -31.78 -8.19 -34.90
C VAL A 95 -31.65 -7.71 -33.44
N PHE A 96 -30.67 -6.86 -33.20
CA PHE A 96 -30.47 -6.13 -31.90
C PHE A 96 -30.31 -4.64 -32.15
N GLN A 97 -30.29 -3.82 -31.10
CA GLN A 97 -30.26 -2.38 -31.24
C GLN A 97 -28.99 -1.76 -30.60
N LEU A 98 -28.40 -0.81 -31.28
CA LEU A 98 -27.48 0.13 -30.65
C LEU A 98 -28.26 1.35 -30.18
N ILE A 99 -28.01 1.79 -28.95
CA ILE A 99 -28.72 2.91 -28.31
C ILE A 99 -27.73 4.04 -28.05
N PHE A 100 -28.08 5.25 -28.51
CA PHE A 100 -27.27 6.44 -28.31
C PHE A 100 -28.11 7.57 -27.69
N PHE A 101 -27.70 8.04 -26.53
CA PHE A 101 -28.25 9.24 -25.92
C PHE A 101 -27.45 10.45 -26.40
N HIS A 102 -28.10 11.54 -26.76
CA HIS A 102 -27.47 12.79 -27.20
C HIS A 102 -26.56 12.66 -28.44
N ALA A 103 -26.85 11.74 -29.34
CA ALA A 103 -26.04 11.52 -30.54
C ALA A 103 -26.38 12.51 -31.66
N ARG A 104 -25.37 12.81 -32.50
CA ARG A 104 -25.54 13.57 -33.75
C ARG A 104 -25.81 12.60 -34.89
N ALA A 105 -26.97 12.74 -35.54
CA ALA A 105 -27.42 11.85 -36.63
C ALA A 105 -26.38 11.71 -37.75
N ASP A 106 -25.81 12.86 -38.20
CA ASP A 106 -24.80 12.89 -39.26
C ASP A 106 -23.54 12.08 -38.93
N TYR A 107 -23.14 12.13 -37.65
CA TYR A 107 -22.00 11.33 -37.19
C TYR A 107 -22.31 9.84 -37.19
N LEU A 108 -23.49 9.46 -36.70
CA LEU A 108 -23.88 8.04 -36.68
C LEU A 108 -24.06 7.49 -38.10
N ALA A 109 -24.66 8.25 -39.02
CA ALA A 109 -24.79 7.85 -40.41
C ALA A 109 -23.44 7.62 -41.11
N LYS A 110 -22.41 8.39 -40.72
CA LYS A 110 -21.04 8.23 -41.23
C LYS A 110 -20.34 7.00 -40.65
N VAL A 111 -20.51 6.73 -39.34
CA VAL A 111 -19.82 5.63 -38.66
C VAL A 111 -20.53 4.29 -38.83
N LEU A 112 -21.85 4.32 -39.03
CA LEU A 112 -22.73 3.17 -39.22
C LEU A 112 -23.54 3.32 -40.52
N PRO A 113 -22.92 3.30 -41.73
CA PRO A 113 -23.66 3.39 -42.97
C PRO A 113 -24.61 2.18 -43.15
N VAL A 114 -25.85 2.43 -43.52
CA VAL A 114 -26.82 1.35 -43.80
C VAL A 114 -26.28 0.41 -44.89
N GLY A 115 -26.43 -0.91 -44.71
CA GLY A 115 -25.91 -1.95 -45.57
C GLY A 115 -24.42 -2.27 -45.38
N SER A 116 -23.71 -1.59 -44.48
CA SER A 116 -22.32 -1.93 -44.13
C SER A 116 -22.24 -2.88 -42.92
N THR A 117 -21.27 -3.79 -42.94
CA THR A 117 -20.95 -4.63 -41.79
C THR A 117 -19.97 -3.89 -40.88
N ARG A 118 -20.25 -3.85 -39.59
CA ARG A 118 -19.43 -3.19 -38.56
C ARG A 118 -19.06 -4.14 -37.44
N LEU A 119 -17.88 -3.94 -36.89
CA LEU A 119 -17.45 -4.60 -35.67
C LEU A 119 -17.85 -3.71 -34.47
N ILE A 120 -18.72 -4.24 -33.63
CA ILE A 120 -19.29 -3.55 -32.49
C ILE A 120 -18.80 -4.21 -31.21
N SER A 121 -18.21 -3.43 -30.30
CA SER A 121 -17.88 -3.92 -28.96
C SER A 121 -18.56 -3.06 -27.90
N GLY A 122 -19.30 -3.70 -27.00
CA GLY A 122 -20.02 -3.02 -25.93
C GLY A 122 -20.76 -3.96 -25.01
N LYS A 123 -21.37 -3.37 -23.99
CA LYS A 123 -22.10 -4.08 -22.95
C LYS A 123 -23.48 -4.50 -23.44
N VAL A 124 -23.75 -5.80 -23.40
CA VAL A 124 -25.08 -6.35 -23.72
C VAL A 124 -26.06 -6.03 -22.60
N GLU A 125 -27.20 -5.48 -22.97
CA GLU A 125 -28.32 -5.21 -22.07
C GLU A 125 -29.59 -5.79 -22.67
N SER A 126 -30.55 -6.17 -21.82
CA SER A 126 -31.88 -6.59 -22.25
C SER A 126 -32.90 -5.60 -21.70
N PHE A 127 -33.68 -5.05 -22.59
CA PHE A 127 -34.79 -4.15 -22.24
C PHE A 127 -36.02 -4.55 -23.04
N ASP A 128 -37.11 -4.84 -22.34
CA ASP A 128 -38.41 -5.20 -22.97
C ASP A 128 -38.30 -6.37 -23.98
N GLN A 129 -37.50 -7.41 -23.59
CA GLN A 129 -37.15 -8.58 -24.42
C GLN A 129 -36.30 -8.28 -25.67
N LEU A 130 -35.92 -7.02 -25.88
CA LEU A 130 -35.00 -6.65 -26.95
C LEU A 130 -33.55 -6.61 -26.43
N ILE A 131 -32.63 -7.18 -27.19
CA ILE A 131 -31.20 -7.08 -26.89
C ILE A 131 -30.70 -5.76 -27.43
N GLN A 132 -29.96 -5.03 -26.59
CA GLN A 132 -29.40 -3.74 -26.95
C GLN A 132 -27.97 -3.58 -26.45
N ILE A 133 -27.22 -2.72 -27.10
CA ILE A 133 -25.92 -2.23 -26.65
C ILE A 133 -25.99 -0.70 -26.60
N ALA A 134 -25.95 -0.14 -25.38
CA ALA A 134 -25.96 1.29 -25.19
C ALA A 134 -24.53 1.85 -25.25
N HIS A 135 -24.32 2.88 -26.08
CA HIS A 135 -23.02 3.56 -26.24
C HIS A 135 -21.86 2.56 -26.39
N PRO A 136 -21.80 1.77 -27.50
CA PRO A 136 -20.73 0.81 -27.68
C PRO A 136 -19.35 1.49 -27.55
N ASP A 137 -18.40 0.78 -26.92
CA ASP A 137 -17.02 1.28 -26.69
C ASP A 137 -16.25 1.41 -28.00
N TYR A 138 -16.53 0.49 -28.95
CA TYR A 138 -15.90 0.45 -30.27
C TYR A 138 -16.96 0.24 -31.36
N ILE A 139 -16.80 0.99 -32.44
CA ILE A 139 -17.52 0.85 -33.71
C ILE A 139 -16.46 0.98 -34.80
N LEU A 140 -16.11 -0.11 -35.46
CA LEU A 140 -15.02 -0.14 -36.44
C LEU A 140 -15.43 -0.88 -37.70
N ASP A 141 -14.66 -0.71 -38.75
CA ASP A 141 -14.72 -1.58 -39.91
C ASP A 141 -14.19 -2.99 -39.56
N VAL A 142 -14.69 -4.04 -40.22
CA VAL A 142 -14.25 -5.42 -39.93
C VAL A 142 -12.76 -5.59 -40.21
N GLU A 143 -12.21 -4.84 -41.16
CA GLU A 143 -10.78 -4.81 -41.50
C GLU A 143 -9.92 -4.26 -40.38
N ASP A 144 -10.46 -3.39 -39.53
CA ASP A 144 -9.79 -2.78 -38.40
C ASP A 144 -9.89 -3.59 -37.11
N SER A 145 -10.27 -4.87 -37.20
CA SER A 145 -10.47 -5.77 -36.03
C SER A 145 -9.26 -5.84 -35.10
N ALA A 146 -8.06 -5.71 -35.64
CA ALA A 146 -6.81 -5.67 -34.85
C ALA A 146 -6.71 -4.46 -33.90
N SER A 147 -7.55 -3.44 -34.12
CA SER A 147 -7.59 -2.23 -33.26
C SER A 147 -8.37 -2.44 -31.96
N ILE A 148 -9.15 -3.53 -31.84
CA ILE A 148 -9.81 -3.93 -30.59
C ILE A 148 -8.93 -4.96 -29.89
N PRO A 149 -8.38 -4.67 -28.67
CA PRO A 149 -7.64 -5.67 -27.94
C PRO A 149 -8.57 -6.81 -27.50
N ALA A 150 -8.22 -8.05 -27.78
CA ALA A 150 -9.00 -9.21 -27.35
C ALA A 150 -9.18 -9.26 -25.83
N ILE A 151 -8.15 -8.84 -25.09
CA ILE A 151 -8.18 -8.67 -23.65
C ILE A 151 -7.76 -7.22 -23.33
N GLU A 152 -8.62 -6.50 -22.66
CA GLU A 152 -8.37 -5.10 -22.27
C GLU A 152 -8.20 -5.01 -20.74
N PRO A 153 -7.02 -4.62 -20.24
CA PRO A 153 -6.81 -4.40 -18.81
C PRO A 153 -7.57 -3.17 -18.32
N VAL A 154 -8.24 -3.27 -17.17
CA VAL A 154 -9.02 -2.20 -16.56
C VAL A 154 -8.26 -1.59 -15.39
N TYR A 155 -8.02 -0.31 -15.48
CA TYR A 155 -7.31 0.48 -14.46
C TYR A 155 -8.28 1.29 -13.60
N PRO A 156 -7.88 1.65 -12.36
CA PRO A 156 -8.63 2.61 -11.56
C PRO A 156 -8.72 3.95 -12.29
N LEU A 157 -9.88 4.59 -12.18
CA LEU A 157 -10.16 5.88 -12.82
C LEU A 157 -10.50 6.96 -11.78
N THR A 158 -10.31 8.20 -12.17
CA THR A 158 -10.76 9.40 -11.45
C THR A 158 -11.41 10.38 -12.40
N ALA A 159 -12.04 11.42 -11.87
CA ALA A 159 -12.70 12.44 -12.69
C ALA A 159 -11.74 13.04 -13.73
N GLY A 160 -12.18 13.08 -14.99
CA GLY A 160 -11.41 13.63 -16.11
C GLY A 160 -10.38 12.69 -16.74
N ILE A 161 -10.32 11.40 -16.32
CA ILE A 161 -9.47 10.37 -16.92
C ILE A 161 -10.32 9.22 -17.46
N THR A 162 -10.00 8.75 -18.65
CA THR A 162 -10.64 7.60 -19.31
C THR A 162 -9.67 6.43 -19.42
N GLN A 163 -10.18 5.19 -19.57
CA GLN A 163 -9.35 3.99 -19.82
C GLN A 163 -8.39 4.21 -21.00
N LYS A 164 -8.87 4.81 -22.09
CA LYS A 164 -8.04 5.12 -23.28
C LYS A 164 -6.89 6.07 -22.92
N THR A 165 -7.14 7.06 -22.05
CA THR A 165 -6.11 8.00 -21.58
C THR A 165 -5.05 7.28 -20.76
N VAL A 166 -5.49 6.42 -19.82
CA VAL A 166 -4.57 5.61 -18.99
C VAL A 166 -3.74 4.69 -19.87
N ALA A 167 -4.38 3.92 -20.77
CA ALA A 167 -3.69 2.98 -21.66
C ALA A 167 -2.62 3.67 -22.52
N LYS A 168 -2.94 4.85 -23.10
CA LYS A 168 -2.01 5.61 -23.92
C LYS A 168 -0.81 6.13 -23.11
N ALA A 169 -1.07 6.71 -21.93
CA ALA A 169 -0.03 7.20 -21.04
C ALA A 169 0.87 6.07 -20.55
N LEU A 170 0.25 4.95 -20.15
CA LEU A 170 0.95 3.76 -19.69
C LEU A 170 1.82 3.13 -20.78
N GLY A 171 1.32 2.99 -22.01
CA GLY A 171 2.12 2.51 -23.14
C GLY A 171 3.38 3.36 -23.35
N SER A 172 3.25 4.70 -23.24
CA SER A 172 4.39 5.61 -23.28
C SER A 172 5.35 5.45 -22.08
N ALA A 173 4.83 5.16 -20.88
CA ALA A 173 5.66 4.90 -19.69
C ALA A 173 6.38 3.56 -19.79
N LEU A 174 5.71 2.50 -20.23
CA LEU A 174 6.29 1.16 -20.41
C LEU A 174 7.41 1.15 -21.47
N ALA A 175 7.29 1.97 -22.52
CA ALA A 175 8.35 2.12 -23.51
C ALA A 175 9.64 2.75 -22.94
N LYS A 176 9.54 3.45 -21.80
CA LYS A 176 10.68 4.10 -21.11
C LYS A 176 11.27 3.22 -20.00
N LEU A 177 10.83 1.98 -19.84
CA LEU A 177 11.37 1.07 -18.82
C LEU A 177 12.84 0.75 -19.12
N PRO A 178 13.74 0.98 -18.17
CA PRO A 178 15.15 0.60 -18.34
C PRO A 178 15.36 -0.89 -18.15
N GLU A 179 16.44 -1.42 -18.70
CA GLU A 179 16.98 -2.70 -18.24
C GLU A 179 17.75 -2.47 -16.94
N LEU A 180 17.38 -3.20 -15.89
CA LEU A 180 18.05 -3.17 -14.61
C LEU A 180 18.84 -4.46 -14.43
N GLU A 181 20.02 -4.34 -13.83
CA GLU A 181 20.78 -5.52 -13.40
C GLU A 181 19.94 -6.33 -12.39
N GLU A 182 20.01 -7.66 -12.53
CA GLU A 182 19.28 -8.54 -11.64
C GLU A 182 19.98 -8.62 -10.29
N TRP A 183 19.26 -8.31 -9.23
CA TRP A 183 19.77 -8.32 -7.86
C TRP A 183 19.33 -9.55 -7.06
N ILE A 184 18.30 -10.28 -7.53
CA ILE A 184 17.82 -11.50 -6.89
C ILE A 184 18.78 -12.65 -7.18
N ASP A 185 19.00 -13.47 -6.17
CA ASP A 185 19.75 -14.72 -6.33
C ASP A 185 19.19 -15.55 -7.50
N PRO A 186 20.05 -15.99 -8.46
CA PRO A 186 19.60 -16.71 -9.65
C PRO A 186 18.86 -18.01 -9.32
N ALA A 187 19.26 -18.73 -8.27
CA ALA A 187 18.62 -19.98 -7.88
C ALA A 187 17.22 -19.71 -7.29
N GLN A 188 17.06 -18.65 -6.51
CA GLN A 188 15.76 -18.23 -6.00
C GLN A 188 14.83 -17.81 -7.14
N LYS A 189 15.32 -16.99 -8.06
CA LYS A 189 14.55 -16.52 -9.22
C LYS A 189 14.08 -17.70 -10.08
N ALA A 190 14.97 -18.67 -10.37
CA ALA A 190 14.64 -19.86 -11.15
C ALA A 190 13.57 -20.75 -10.45
N ARG A 191 13.73 -21.01 -9.13
CA ARG A 191 12.76 -21.79 -8.36
C ARG A 191 11.36 -21.18 -8.37
N SER A 192 11.30 -19.86 -8.31
CA SER A 192 10.02 -19.13 -8.26
C SER A 192 9.42 -18.88 -9.63
N GLY A 193 10.14 -19.17 -10.72
CA GLY A 193 9.72 -18.91 -12.09
C GLY A 193 9.53 -17.40 -12.38
N TRP A 194 10.29 -16.54 -11.69
CA TRP A 194 10.12 -15.09 -11.82
C TRP A 194 10.83 -14.53 -13.06
N PRO A 195 10.17 -13.64 -13.82
CA PRO A 195 10.80 -12.91 -14.91
C PRO A 195 11.80 -11.84 -14.41
N SER A 196 12.53 -11.20 -15.33
CA SER A 196 13.27 -9.98 -15.02
C SER A 196 12.31 -8.86 -14.58
N TRP A 197 12.82 -7.84 -13.85
CA TRP A 197 11.99 -6.73 -13.37
C TRP A 197 11.21 -6.05 -14.51
N ARG A 198 11.87 -5.69 -15.60
CA ARG A 198 11.25 -5.07 -16.76
C ARG A 198 10.15 -5.94 -17.34
N HIS A 199 10.42 -7.23 -17.51
CA HIS A 199 9.46 -8.17 -18.04
C HIS A 199 8.27 -8.38 -17.08
N ALA A 200 8.52 -8.42 -15.76
CA ALA A 200 7.48 -8.48 -14.76
C ALA A 200 6.51 -7.29 -14.84
N VAL A 201 7.04 -6.05 -14.95
CA VAL A 201 6.22 -4.85 -15.13
C VAL A 201 5.39 -4.95 -16.40
N GLN A 202 6.00 -5.33 -17.54
CA GLN A 202 5.28 -5.48 -18.81
C GLN A 202 4.16 -6.53 -18.72
N MET A 203 4.45 -7.72 -18.20
CA MET A 203 3.48 -8.80 -18.01
C MET A 203 2.32 -8.38 -17.11
N ALA A 204 2.59 -7.68 -16.01
CA ALA A 204 1.58 -7.23 -15.06
C ALA A 204 0.57 -6.25 -15.71
N HIS A 205 0.98 -5.54 -16.77
CA HIS A 205 0.13 -4.64 -17.54
C HIS A 205 -0.49 -5.27 -18.80
N GLN A 206 -0.10 -6.49 -19.14
CA GLN A 206 -0.62 -7.25 -20.28
C GLN A 206 -1.19 -8.61 -19.84
N PRO A 207 -2.13 -8.61 -18.86
CA PRO A 207 -2.76 -9.85 -18.42
C PRO A 207 -3.52 -10.49 -19.58
N ARG A 208 -3.44 -11.80 -19.72
CA ARG A 208 -4.16 -12.58 -20.71
C ARG A 208 -5.37 -13.29 -20.12
N THR A 209 -5.34 -13.53 -18.83
CA THR A 209 -6.38 -14.23 -18.07
C THR A 209 -6.60 -13.55 -16.71
N MET A 210 -7.70 -13.87 -16.05
CA MET A 210 -7.95 -13.45 -14.67
C MET A 210 -6.87 -13.98 -13.69
N ALA A 211 -6.25 -15.11 -13.98
CA ALA A 211 -5.19 -15.66 -13.17
C ALA A 211 -3.96 -14.73 -13.11
N ASP A 212 -3.67 -14.02 -14.20
CA ASP A 212 -2.54 -13.07 -14.27
C ASP A 212 -2.74 -11.83 -13.36
N LEU A 213 -3.98 -11.57 -12.95
CA LEU A 213 -4.31 -10.51 -12.01
C LEU A 213 -4.20 -10.95 -10.54
N MET A 214 -4.08 -12.23 -10.26
CA MET A 214 -4.00 -12.75 -8.90
C MET A 214 -2.61 -12.50 -8.30
N ALA A 215 -2.56 -12.40 -6.98
CA ALA A 215 -1.30 -12.22 -6.25
C ALA A 215 -0.29 -13.36 -6.51
N ALA A 216 -0.78 -14.54 -6.85
CA ALA A 216 0.03 -15.72 -7.16
C ALA A 216 0.68 -15.69 -8.56
N ALA A 217 0.31 -14.75 -9.44
CA ALA A 217 0.93 -14.62 -10.76
C ALA A 217 2.43 -14.30 -10.65
N PRO A 218 3.33 -14.98 -11.38
CA PRO A 218 4.78 -14.82 -11.25
C PRO A 218 5.26 -13.37 -11.39
N ALA A 219 4.68 -12.60 -12.31
CA ALA A 219 5.00 -11.19 -12.49
C ALA A 219 4.65 -10.36 -11.23
N ARG A 220 3.46 -10.57 -10.65
CA ARG A 220 3.02 -9.87 -9.43
C ARG A 220 3.81 -10.29 -8.20
N GLN A 221 4.12 -11.58 -8.07
CA GLN A 221 4.99 -12.08 -7.01
C GLN A 221 6.37 -11.44 -7.07
N ARG A 222 6.95 -11.37 -8.28
CA ARG A 222 8.24 -10.71 -8.49
C ARG A 222 8.22 -9.25 -8.02
N LEU A 223 7.23 -8.47 -8.44
CA LEU A 223 7.10 -7.05 -8.05
C LEU A 223 6.85 -6.89 -6.55
N ALA A 224 6.03 -7.75 -5.96
CA ALA A 224 5.80 -7.77 -4.52
C ALA A 224 7.08 -8.10 -3.74
N TYR A 225 7.88 -9.03 -4.21
CA TYR A 225 9.17 -9.37 -3.59
C TYR A 225 10.15 -8.20 -3.62
N ASP A 226 10.25 -7.49 -4.76
CA ASP A 226 11.08 -6.28 -4.87
C ASP A 226 10.66 -5.21 -3.86
N GLU A 227 9.35 -4.95 -3.74
CA GLU A 227 8.80 -3.96 -2.80
C GLU A 227 9.08 -4.35 -1.35
N PHE A 228 8.80 -5.60 -0.99
CA PHE A 228 9.10 -6.12 0.35
C PHE A 228 10.58 -6.02 0.69
N MET A 229 11.47 -6.39 -0.24
CA MET A 229 12.91 -6.32 -0.01
C MET A 229 13.37 -4.86 0.13
N ALA A 230 12.90 -3.96 -0.73
CA ALA A 230 13.19 -2.53 -0.64
C ALA A 230 12.77 -1.95 0.72
N HIS A 231 11.59 -2.35 1.21
CA HIS A 231 11.11 -1.96 2.53
C HIS A 231 12.00 -2.52 3.65
N GLN A 232 12.34 -3.81 3.62
CA GLN A 232 13.23 -4.43 4.62
C GLN A 232 14.64 -3.82 4.61
N LEU A 233 15.19 -3.54 3.42
CA LEU A 233 16.48 -2.85 3.30
C LEU A 233 16.43 -1.43 3.89
N THR A 234 15.36 -0.70 3.61
CA THR A 234 15.16 0.65 4.17
C THR A 234 15.13 0.62 5.70
N LEU A 235 14.39 -0.32 6.28
CA LEU A 235 14.35 -0.52 7.73
C LEU A 235 15.71 -0.97 8.28
N GLY A 236 16.40 -1.88 7.58
CA GLY A 236 17.74 -2.33 7.95
C GLY A 236 18.76 -1.20 7.97
N LEU A 237 18.75 -0.35 6.93
CA LEU A 237 19.61 0.83 6.87
C LEU A 237 19.28 1.87 7.95
N ALA A 238 18.00 2.10 8.24
CA ALA A 238 17.59 2.98 9.32
C ALA A 238 18.09 2.46 10.68
N ARG A 239 17.93 1.17 10.96
CA ARG A 239 18.45 0.50 12.17
C ARG A 239 19.97 0.58 12.25
N ALA A 240 20.67 0.34 11.15
CA ALA A 240 22.14 0.43 11.10
C ALA A 240 22.63 1.86 11.39
N ARG A 241 21.92 2.89 10.91
CA ARG A 241 22.23 4.30 11.23
C ARG A 241 21.98 4.60 12.71
N LEU A 242 20.90 4.12 13.29
CA LEU A 242 20.60 4.28 14.71
C LEU A 242 21.66 3.60 15.58
N LYS A 243 22.12 2.39 15.21
CA LYS A 243 23.19 1.68 15.94
C LYS A 243 24.55 2.38 15.85
N LYS A 244 24.82 3.14 14.78
CA LYS A 244 26.07 3.94 14.66
C LYS A 244 26.07 5.16 15.57
N ALA A 245 24.92 5.61 16.10
CA ALA A 245 24.90 6.67 17.09
C ALA A 245 25.49 6.15 18.40
N ALA A 246 26.51 6.85 18.90
CA ALA A 246 27.16 6.51 20.15
C ALA A 246 26.12 6.45 21.29
N GLY A 247 26.11 5.37 22.03
CA GLY A 247 25.34 5.18 23.26
C GLY A 247 26.24 5.34 24.48
N ARG A 248 25.64 5.67 25.61
CA ARG A 248 26.31 5.56 26.90
C ARG A 248 26.17 4.11 27.37
N PRO A 249 27.27 3.38 27.58
CA PRO A 249 27.20 2.05 28.17
C PRO A 249 26.57 2.12 29.56
N SER A 250 25.55 1.31 29.78
CA SER A 250 24.87 1.17 31.07
C SER A 250 25.17 -0.23 31.62
N MET A 251 26.13 -0.31 32.57
CA MET A 251 26.53 -1.55 33.19
C MET A 251 26.14 -1.50 34.66
N GLY A 252 25.06 -2.20 35.00
CA GLY A 252 24.62 -2.33 36.38
C GLY A 252 25.36 -3.46 37.13
N THR A 253 25.47 -3.31 38.46
CA THR A 253 26.02 -4.37 39.32
C THR A 253 25.14 -5.58 39.49
N GLY A 254 23.87 -5.46 39.13
CA GLY A 254 22.82 -6.47 39.29
C GLY A 254 22.26 -6.57 40.70
N LEU A 255 22.64 -5.69 41.60
CA LEU A 255 22.13 -5.68 42.98
C LEU A 255 20.63 -5.42 43.03
N LEU A 256 20.16 -4.37 42.37
CA LEU A 256 18.73 -4.01 42.32
C LEU A 256 17.89 -5.11 41.67
N ARG A 257 18.39 -5.69 40.59
CA ARG A 257 17.72 -6.79 39.92
C ARG A 257 17.60 -8.03 40.82
N ARG A 258 18.67 -8.38 41.56
CA ARG A 258 18.62 -9.49 42.52
C ARG A 258 17.64 -9.24 43.66
N ALA A 259 17.59 -8.03 44.18
CA ALA A 259 16.63 -7.66 45.23
C ALA A 259 15.18 -7.82 44.72
N VAL A 260 14.86 -7.35 43.52
CA VAL A 260 13.54 -7.55 42.95
C VAL A 260 13.23 -9.04 42.70
N LEU A 261 14.13 -9.81 42.11
CA LEU A 261 13.92 -11.22 41.84
C LEU A 261 13.72 -12.03 43.13
N ALA A 262 14.40 -11.68 44.22
CA ALA A 262 14.24 -12.29 45.54
C ALA A 262 12.91 -11.93 46.21
N SER A 263 12.31 -10.77 45.91
CA SER A 263 11.02 -10.35 46.47
C SER A 263 9.80 -10.93 45.75
N LEU A 264 9.99 -11.57 44.60
CA LEU A 264 8.88 -12.16 43.84
C LEU A 264 8.29 -13.35 44.57
N PRO A 265 6.96 -13.54 44.57
CA PRO A 265 6.30 -14.72 45.16
C PRO A 265 6.43 -15.99 44.26
N TYR A 266 7.14 -15.87 43.13
CA TYR A 266 7.36 -16.93 42.15
C TYR A 266 8.78 -16.77 41.54
N GLN A 267 9.24 -17.82 40.88
CA GLN A 267 10.52 -17.73 40.15
C GLN A 267 10.34 -17.16 38.75
N ALA A 268 11.25 -16.29 38.35
CA ALA A 268 11.28 -15.80 36.96
C ALA A 268 11.57 -16.97 36.00
N THR A 269 10.90 -16.98 34.88
CA THR A 269 11.08 -18.02 33.86
C THR A 269 12.43 -17.94 33.18
N VAL A 270 12.92 -19.04 32.62
CA VAL A 270 14.18 -19.09 31.87
C VAL A 270 14.16 -18.09 30.69
N ALA A 271 12.98 -17.91 30.03
CA ALA A 271 12.81 -16.97 28.94
C ALA A 271 12.94 -15.51 29.39
N GLN A 272 12.40 -15.17 30.58
CA GLN A 272 12.54 -13.83 31.17
C GLN A 272 14.00 -13.53 31.55
N LEU A 273 14.67 -14.48 32.22
CA LEU A 273 16.08 -14.34 32.58
C LEU A 273 16.98 -14.19 31.36
N ARG A 274 16.79 -15.03 30.34
CA ARG A 274 17.53 -14.90 29.08
C ARG A 274 17.28 -13.54 28.42
N SER A 275 16.04 -13.07 28.37
CA SER A 275 15.70 -11.78 27.76
C SER A 275 16.40 -10.61 28.49
N ILE A 276 16.46 -10.64 29.82
CA ILE A 276 17.12 -9.57 30.58
C ILE A 276 18.63 -9.62 30.42
N ASP A 277 19.24 -10.82 30.29
CA ASP A 277 20.66 -10.95 30.04
C ASP A 277 21.07 -10.39 28.66
N GLU A 278 20.26 -10.69 27.65
CA GLU A 278 20.44 -10.12 26.30
C GLU A 278 20.28 -8.59 26.29
N ILE A 279 19.29 -8.06 27.02
CA ILE A 279 19.07 -6.60 27.18
C ILE A 279 20.27 -5.97 27.92
N ALA A 280 20.75 -6.63 28.98
CA ALA A 280 21.90 -6.14 29.75
C ALA A 280 23.17 -6.08 28.89
N ALA A 281 23.41 -7.08 28.06
CA ALA A 281 24.53 -7.09 27.11
C ALA A 281 24.42 -5.93 26.10
N ASP A 282 23.24 -5.71 25.50
CA ASP A 282 22.99 -4.61 24.57
C ASP A 282 23.14 -3.24 25.24
N MET A 283 22.65 -3.07 26.48
CA MET A 283 22.76 -1.82 27.24
C MET A 283 24.21 -1.52 27.66
N GLY A 284 25.02 -2.56 27.87
CA GLY A 284 26.44 -2.45 28.17
C GLY A 284 27.31 -2.09 26.96
N ALA A 285 26.77 -2.15 25.76
CA ALA A 285 27.49 -1.79 24.53
C ALA A 285 27.63 -0.26 24.37
N ALA A 286 28.65 0.19 23.62
CA ALA A 286 28.83 1.60 23.29
C ALA A 286 27.85 2.15 22.22
N SER A 287 26.86 1.36 21.82
CA SER A 287 25.81 1.73 20.86
C SER A 287 24.45 1.82 21.54
N ARG A 288 23.56 2.66 21.01
CA ARG A 288 22.19 2.76 21.54
C ARG A 288 21.42 1.46 21.28
N MET A 289 20.83 0.90 22.34
CA MET A 289 19.94 -0.26 22.22
C MET A 289 18.61 0.15 21.62
N ASN A 290 18.11 -0.64 20.68
CA ASN A 290 16.75 -0.61 20.19
C ASN A 290 16.28 -2.07 20.04
N ARG A 291 15.47 -2.56 20.97
CA ARG A 291 15.05 -3.95 21.05
C ARG A 291 13.55 -4.07 21.20
N LEU A 292 12.95 -4.99 20.45
CA LEU A 292 11.55 -5.38 20.63
C LEU A 292 11.47 -6.56 21.59
N LEU A 293 10.70 -6.40 22.68
CA LEU A 293 10.32 -7.49 23.59
C LEU A 293 8.91 -7.96 23.21
N GLN A 294 8.79 -9.17 22.70
CA GLN A 294 7.52 -9.77 22.30
C GLN A 294 7.18 -10.98 23.16
N GLY A 295 5.90 -11.15 23.44
CA GLY A 295 5.38 -12.28 24.21
C GLY A 295 3.88 -12.14 24.41
N ASP A 296 3.23 -13.21 24.86
CA ASP A 296 1.78 -13.25 25.11
C ASP A 296 1.34 -12.32 26.24
N VAL A 297 0.04 -12.06 26.32
CA VAL A 297 -0.54 -11.35 27.48
C VAL A 297 -0.31 -12.18 28.74
N GLY A 298 0.18 -11.54 29.81
CA GLY A 298 0.51 -12.24 31.06
C GLY A 298 1.90 -12.91 31.09
N SER A 299 2.70 -12.84 30.02
CA SER A 299 4.06 -13.43 30.00
C SER A 299 5.10 -12.69 30.88
N GLY A 300 4.71 -11.63 31.57
CA GLY A 300 5.59 -10.87 32.44
C GLY A 300 6.52 -9.88 31.73
N LYS A 301 6.16 -9.40 30.54
CA LYS A 301 6.94 -8.36 29.81
C LYS A 301 7.25 -7.15 30.66
N THR A 302 6.33 -6.72 31.52
CA THR A 302 6.50 -5.55 32.39
C THR A 302 7.60 -5.79 33.43
N LEU A 303 7.74 -7.01 33.95
CA LEU A 303 8.83 -7.38 34.83
C LEU A 303 10.19 -7.25 34.12
N VAL A 304 10.31 -7.81 32.91
CA VAL A 304 11.56 -7.71 32.12
C VAL A 304 11.90 -6.26 31.81
N ALA A 305 10.90 -5.45 31.43
CA ALA A 305 11.09 -4.02 31.21
C ALA A 305 11.56 -3.28 32.47
N PHE A 306 10.97 -3.59 33.62
CA PHE A 306 11.37 -3.00 34.88
C PHE A 306 12.82 -3.37 35.28
N LEU A 307 13.17 -4.67 35.14
CA LEU A 307 14.55 -5.13 35.38
C LEU A 307 15.58 -4.43 34.43
N ALA A 308 15.17 -4.13 33.21
CA ALA A 308 16.00 -3.34 32.29
C ALA A 308 16.18 -1.89 32.76
N LEU A 309 15.12 -1.23 33.26
CA LEU A 309 15.21 0.12 33.83
C LEU A 309 16.13 0.18 35.05
N LEU A 310 16.16 -0.88 35.88
CA LEU A 310 17.08 -0.95 37.02
C LEU A 310 18.56 -0.97 36.61
N ILE A 311 18.89 -1.49 35.40
CA ILE A 311 20.27 -1.40 34.87
C ILE A 311 20.67 0.06 34.65
N ALA A 312 19.74 0.85 34.09
CA ALA A 312 19.97 2.27 33.87
C ALA A 312 20.17 3.02 35.24
N VAL A 313 19.33 2.71 36.23
CA VAL A 313 19.41 3.30 37.57
C VAL A 313 20.74 2.94 38.25
N GLU A 314 21.16 1.69 38.24
CA GLU A 314 22.46 1.24 38.76
C GLU A 314 23.63 1.97 38.09
N SER A 315 23.46 2.35 36.81
CA SER A 315 24.46 3.10 36.03
C SER A 315 24.36 4.61 36.20
N LYS A 316 23.68 5.10 37.22
CA LYS A 316 23.45 6.53 37.48
C LYS A 316 22.68 7.24 36.38
N GLY A 317 21.77 6.52 35.73
CA GLY A 317 20.80 7.06 34.80
C GLY A 317 19.40 7.06 35.40
N GLN A 318 18.44 7.62 34.66
CA GLN A 318 17.03 7.55 34.98
C GLN A 318 16.32 6.69 33.96
N GLY A 319 15.24 5.99 34.38
CA GLY A 319 14.43 5.13 33.54
C GLY A 319 13.10 5.81 33.19
N VAL A 320 12.55 5.53 32.02
CA VAL A 320 11.21 5.97 31.62
C VAL A 320 10.40 4.79 31.12
N LEU A 321 9.22 4.59 31.68
CA LEU A 321 8.22 3.63 31.19
C LEU A 321 7.02 4.38 30.63
N MET A 322 6.89 4.37 29.30
CA MET A 322 5.75 5.00 28.63
C MET A 322 4.62 3.99 28.41
N ALA A 323 3.40 4.38 28.77
CA ALA A 323 2.18 3.65 28.48
C ALA A 323 1.28 4.43 27.52
N PRO A 324 0.50 3.78 26.64
CA PRO A 324 -0.35 4.47 25.66
C PRO A 324 -1.54 5.21 26.32
N THR A 325 -1.99 4.77 27.49
CA THR A 325 -3.11 5.38 28.21
C THR A 325 -2.76 5.63 29.67
N GLU A 326 -3.48 6.58 30.29
CA GLU A 326 -3.30 6.89 31.71
C GLU A 326 -3.68 5.70 32.60
N ILE A 327 -4.70 4.95 32.23
CA ILE A 327 -5.13 3.75 32.99
C ILE A 327 -3.97 2.75 33.06
N LEU A 328 -3.35 2.45 31.92
CA LEU A 328 -2.20 1.56 31.87
C LEU A 328 -0.99 2.11 32.63
N ALA A 329 -0.73 3.40 32.55
CA ALA A 329 0.35 4.04 33.33
C ALA A 329 0.14 3.86 34.84
N ARG A 330 -1.09 4.02 35.34
CA ARG A 330 -1.46 3.80 36.74
C ARG A 330 -1.34 2.32 37.12
N GLN A 331 -1.82 1.42 36.28
CA GLN A 331 -1.67 -0.02 36.51
C GLN A 331 -0.18 -0.44 36.58
N HIS A 332 0.66 0.14 35.72
CA HIS A 332 2.10 -0.09 35.80
C HIS A 332 2.70 0.46 37.09
N LEU A 333 2.31 1.66 37.51
CA LEU A 333 2.77 2.20 38.79
C LEU A 333 2.39 1.28 39.96
N GLU A 334 1.11 0.93 40.09
CA GLU A 334 0.59 0.07 41.15
C GLU A 334 1.26 -1.30 41.16
N GLY A 335 1.42 -1.92 39.98
CA GLY A 335 2.06 -3.24 39.87
C GLY A 335 3.56 -3.24 40.09
N LEU A 336 4.26 -2.12 39.83
CA LEU A 336 5.70 -2.02 40.01
C LEU A 336 6.11 -1.42 41.36
N GLN A 337 5.21 -0.75 42.06
CA GLN A 337 5.50 -0.10 43.35
C GLN A 337 6.12 -1.06 44.38
N PRO A 338 5.58 -2.26 44.65
CA PRO A 338 6.18 -3.19 45.58
C PRO A 338 7.59 -3.65 45.19
N LEU A 339 7.83 -3.80 43.87
CA LEU A 339 9.13 -4.19 43.34
C LEU A 339 10.15 -3.08 43.43
N ALA A 340 9.72 -1.83 43.25
CA ALA A 340 10.54 -0.64 43.40
C ALA A 340 10.95 -0.45 44.87
N GLU A 341 10.03 -0.64 45.80
CA GLU A 341 10.29 -0.63 47.24
C GLU A 341 11.34 -1.68 47.65
N ALA A 342 11.21 -2.92 47.14
CA ALA A 342 12.17 -3.97 47.34
C ALA A 342 13.58 -3.65 46.81
N ALA A 343 13.67 -2.87 45.76
CA ALA A 343 14.92 -2.39 45.17
C ALA A 343 15.42 -1.07 45.78
N GLY A 344 14.61 -0.36 46.59
CA GLY A 344 14.93 0.95 47.11
C GLY A 344 15.01 2.04 46.06
N VAL A 345 14.20 1.93 44.98
CA VAL A 345 14.12 2.90 43.85
C VAL A 345 12.81 3.67 43.89
N SER A 346 12.87 4.94 43.48
CA SER A 346 11.72 5.84 43.48
C SER A 346 10.98 5.81 42.12
N LEU A 347 9.64 5.64 42.17
CA LEU A 347 8.76 5.74 41.00
C LEU A 347 7.95 7.03 41.04
N THR A 348 7.81 7.69 39.90
CA THR A 348 6.94 8.85 39.75
C THR A 348 6.01 8.66 38.53
N LEU A 349 4.72 9.00 38.71
CA LEU A 349 3.76 9.02 37.63
C LEU A 349 3.59 10.44 37.09
N LEU A 350 3.73 10.59 35.76
CA LEU A 350 3.46 11.84 35.05
C LEU A 350 2.45 11.61 33.90
N THR A 351 1.31 12.28 33.99
CA THR A 351 0.22 12.17 33.01
C THR A 351 -0.23 13.56 32.54
N GLY A 352 -1.06 13.62 31.52
CA GLY A 352 -1.63 14.87 31.03
C GLY A 352 -2.59 15.56 32.01
N ARG A 353 -2.99 14.88 33.10
CA ARG A 353 -3.82 15.47 34.18
C ARG A 353 -3.02 16.22 35.25
N ASP A 354 -1.74 15.95 35.34
CA ASP A 354 -0.86 16.65 36.27
C ASP A 354 -0.72 18.13 35.87
N LYS A 355 -1.11 19.05 36.74
CA LYS A 355 -1.13 20.50 36.49
C LYS A 355 -0.60 21.29 37.69
N GLY A 356 -0.21 22.53 37.42
CA GLY A 356 0.15 23.48 38.46
C GLY A 356 1.29 22.98 39.35
N LYS A 357 1.14 23.13 40.65
CA LYS A 357 2.19 22.84 41.65
C LYS A 357 2.61 21.38 41.67
N ASP A 358 1.66 20.45 41.52
CA ASP A 358 1.95 19.00 41.56
C ASP A 358 2.83 18.59 40.38
N ARG A 359 2.52 19.10 39.17
CA ARG A 359 3.37 18.86 38.01
C ARG A 359 4.78 19.43 38.22
N LEU A 360 4.88 20.68 38.69
CA LEU A 360 6.18 21.32 38.94
C LEU A 360 7.00 20.54 39.94
N ALA A 361 6.42 20.06 41.04
CA ALA A 361 7.11 19.24 42.03
C ALA A 361 7.66 17.93 41.43
N LYS A 362 6.87 17.24 40.61
CA LYS A 362 7.31 16.01 39.90
C LYS A 362 8.45 16.29 38.92
N LEU A 363 8.36 17.37 38.15
CA LEU A 363 9.41 17.78 37.23
C LEU A 363 10.69 18.15 37.95
N GLN A 364 10.60 18.83 39.08
CA GLN A 364 11.74 19.19 39.92
C GLN A 364 12.39 17.93 40.53
N ALA A 365 11.60 16.99 41.07
CA ALA A 365 12.09 15.72 41.59
C ALA A 365 12.81 14.88 40.49
N LEU A 366 12.32 14.91 39.26
CA LEU A 366 12.97 14.28 38.12
C LEU A 366 14.29 14.95 37.78
N GLN A 367 14.30 16.29 37.65
CA GLN A 367 15.49 17.08 37.30
C GLN A 367 16.61 17.00 38.35
N THR A 368 16.23 16.86 39.63
CA THR A 368 17.20 16.73 40.75
C THR A 368 17.67 15.29 40.99
N GLY A 369 17.18 14.31 40.21
CA GLY A 369 17.53 12.89 40.37
C GLY A 369 16.87 12.22 41.57
N GLN A 370 15.87 12.83 42.21
CA GLN A 370 15.07 12.20 43.26
C GLN A 370 14.08 11.15 42.72
N THR A 371 13.77 11.20 41.43
CA THR A 371 12.99 10.19 40.70
C THR A 371 13.93 9.32 39.91
N ASP A 372 13.98 8.02 40.21
CA ASP A 372 14.80 7.06 39.48
C ASP A 372 14.10 6.60 38.20
N ILE A 373 12.78 6.34 38.29
CA ILE A 373 11.98 5.82 37.14
C ILE A 373 10.70 6.66 37.03
N LEU A 374 10.53 7.24 35.85
CA LEU A 374 9.32 7.95 35.47
C LEU A 374 8.37 7.04 34.71
N ILE A 375 7.13 6.92 35.17
CA ILE A 375 6.05 6.21 34.44
C ILE A 375 5.07 7.25 33.93
N GLY A 376 4.61 7.14 32.68
CA GLY A 376 3.61 8.08 32.20
C GLY A 376 3.12 7.80 30.78
N THR A 377 2.35 8.74 30.27
CA THR A 377 1.88 8.73 28.89
C THR A 377 2.80 9.57 28.00
N HIS A 378 2.34 9.99 26.82
CA HIS A 378 3.09 10.94 25.98
C HIS A 378 3.50 12.25 26.69
N ALA A 379 2.94 12.53 27.87
CA ALA A 379 3.36 13.66 28.70
C ALA A 379 4.86 13.62 29.10
N VAL A 380 5.48 12.44 29.09
CA VAL A 380 6.91 12.26 29.40
C VAL A 380 7.86 12.81 28.32
N PHE A 381 7.34 13.09 27.12
CA PHE A 381 8.10 13.66 25.99
C PHE A 381 7.85 15.17 25.78
N GLN A 382 7.13 15.82 26.68
CA GLN A 382 6.92 17.26 26.57
C GLN A 382 8.22 18.02 26.81
N THR A 383 8.34 19.22 26.23
CA THR A 383 9.57 20.01 26.22
C THR A 383 10.01 20.49 27.61
N ASP A 384 9.09 20.50 28.58
CA ASP A 384 9.33 20.85 29.96
C ASP A 384 9.86 19.69 30.84
N VAL A 385 9.93 18.47 30.28
CA VAL A 385 10.46 17.30 31.00
C VAL A 385 11.95 17.18 30.72
N ALA A 386 12.76 17.38 31.77
CA ALA A 386 14.21 17.25 31.72
C ALA A 386 14.69 16.13 32.66
N PHE A 387 15.69 15.34 32.21
CA PHE A 387 16.30 14.21 32.90
C PHE A 387 17.72 14.52 33.33
#